data_a4d1fd58f5597deca0c5868d0fb290b7
#
_entry.id   a4d1fd58f5597deca0c5868d0fb290b7
#
_cell.length_a   1.000
_cell.length_b   1.000
_cell.length_c   1.000
_cell.angle_alpha   90.00
_cell.angle_beta   90.00
_cell.angle_gamma   90.00
#
_symmetry.space_group_name_H-M   'P 1'
#
loop_
_entity.id
_entity.type
_entity.pdbx_description
1 polymer ?
#
loop_
_entity_poly.entity_id
_entity_poly.type
_entity_poly.pdbx_seq_one_letter_code
_entity_poly.pdbx_strand_id
1 'polypeptide(L)'
;YSVLYEADKEKKLCSMLQRVPGSSIVYVRNRRRTQEISDVLSKAGLSTTFYHAGLPSEVRSSRQKDWIEGKIDCIVATNAFGMGIDKPDVRLVVHLDLPDTIEAYYQEAGRAGRDEKKAYAAILYEEKDILDLTAQWEKSFPTAEIIKRTYQAVSNYLQVAEGSGELQSYDFDWMDLCKRFNLPSSQTYFALKTLEAEGLVLLNEAFQNP
;
A
#
# COMPACT_ATOMS: atom_id res chain seq x y z
N TYR A 1 14.62 0.31 -15.41
CA TYR A 1 13.72 1.10 -14.55
C TYR A 1 13.48 2.44 -15.20
N SER A 2 12.21 2.90 -15.19
CA SER A 2 11.83 4.20 -15.76
C SER A 2 10.79 4.87 -14.84
N VAL A 3 10.90 6.19 -14.69
CA VAL A 3 9.91 7.02 -14.01
C VAL A 3 9.40 8.02 -15.05
N LEU A 4 8.11 7.98 -15.36
CA LEU A 4 7.54 8.69 -16.50
C LEU A 4 6.38 9.57 -16.02
N TYR A 5 6.48 10.87 -16.30
CA TYR A 5 5.32 11.76 -16.17
C TYR A 5 4.32 11.46 -17.29
N GLU A 6 3.07 11.24 -16.92
CA GLU A 6 2.02 10.91 -17.90
C GLU A 6 0.65 11.38 -17.41
N ALA A 7 0.07 12.30 -18.14
CA ALA A 7 -1.27 12.85 -17.80
C ALA A 7 -2.39 11.82 -18.05
N ASP A 8 -2.23 10.93 -19.03
CA ASP A 8 -3.17 9.83 -19.33
C ASP A 8 -2.48 8.48 -19.07
N LYS A 9 -2.36 8.14 -17.78
CA LYS A 9 -1.68 6.93 -17.33
C LYS A 9 -2.32 5.64 -17.88
N GLU A 10 -3.64 5.61 -18.04
CA GLU A 10 -4.35 4.43 -18.53
C GLU A 10 -4.08 4.16 -20.00
N LYS A 11 -4.11 5.18 -20.84
CA LYS A 11 -3.73 5.07 -22.24
C LYS A 11 -2.27 4.66 -22.42
N LYS A 12 -1.38 5.24 -21.61
CA LYS A 12 0.04 4.88 -21.61
C LYS A 12 0.24 3.43 -21.18
N LEU A 13 -0.43 3.00 -20.14
CA LEU A 13 -0.40 1.61 -19.65
C LEU A 13 -0.83 0.63 -20.74
N CYS A 14 -1.96 0.86 -21.40
CA CYS A 14 -2.43 0.03 -22.52
C CYS A 14 -1.36 -0.08 -23.61
N SER A 15 -0.78 1.05 -24.01
CA SER A 15 0.29 1.07 -25.02
C SER A 15 1.53 0.28 -24.59
N MET A 16 1.92 0.35 -23.32
CA MET A 16 3.06 -0.40 -22.78
C MET A 16 2.79 -1.90 -22.80
N LEU A 17 1.63 -2.34 -22.31
CA LEU A 17 1.23 -3.75 -22.28
C LEU A 17 1.15 -4.35 -23.69
N GLN A 18 0.65 -3.61 -24.67
CA GLN A 18 0.62 -4.06 -26.07
C GLN A 18 2.01 -4.18 -26.71
N ARG A 19 2.96 -3.34 -26.30
CA ARG A 19 4.34 -3.33 -26.85
C ARG A 19 5.27 -4.33 -26.18
N VAL A 20 4.96 -4.73 -24.94
CA VAL A 20 5.76 -5.65 -24.16
C VAL A 20 4.91 -6.90 -23.89
N PRO A 21 4.88 -7.86 -24.85
CA PRO A 21 4.11 -9.07 -24.69
C PRO A 21 4.69 -9.96 -23.58
N GLY A 22 3.82 -10.76 -22.94
CA GLY A 22 4.15 -11.67 -21.86
C GLY A 22 3.58 -11.26 -20.51
N SER A 23 3.95 -11.97 -19.48
CA SER A 23 3.40 -11.76 -18.15
C SER A 23 3.73 -10.38 -17.58
N SER A 24 2.73 -9.70 -17.06
CA SER A 24 2.87 -8.36 -16.51
C SER A 24 2.12 -8.20 -15.18
N ILE A 25 2.60 -7.25 -14.37
CA ILE A 25 1.98 -6.85 -13.10
C ILE A 25 1.76 -5.34 -13.14
N VAL A 26 0.56 -4.92 -12.76
CA VAL A 26 0.23 -3.50 -12.59
C VAL A 26 -0.13 -3.25 -11.14
N TYR A 27 0.64 -2.40 -10.48
CA TYR A 27 0.39 -2.04 -9.08
C TYR A 27 -0.43 -0.77 -8.97
N VAL A 28 -1.46 -0.84 -8.13
CA VAL A 28 -2.29 0.30 -7.71
C VAL A 28 -2.48 0.26 -6.19
N ARG A 29 -2.68 1.41 -5.58
CA ARG A 29 -2.79 1.54 -4.12
C ARG A 29 -4.17 1.09 -3.60
N ASN A 30 -5.25 1.31 -4.36
CA ASN A 30 -6.62 1.14 -3.92
C ASN A 30 -7.23 -0.17 -4.45
N ARG A 31 -7.90 -0.95 -3.56
CA ARG A 31 -8.58 -2.21 -3.92
C ARG A 31 -9.60 -2.03 -5.05
N ARG A 32 -10.42 -0.99 -4.99
CA ARG A 32 -11.42 -0.69 -6.01
C ARG A 32 -10.77 -0.41 -7.37
N ARG A 33 -9.67 0.34 -7.37
CA ARG A 33 -8.93 0.68 -8.59
C ARG A 33 -8.33 -0.54 -9.28
N THR A 34 -8.03 -1.64 -8.55
CA THR A 34 -7.55 -2.88 -9.20
C THR A 34 -8.56 -3.42 -10.20
N GLN A 35 -9.83 -3.42 -9.85
CA GLN A 35 -10.90 -3.86 -10.74
C GLN A 35 -11.13 -2.85 -11.88
N GLU A 36 -11.24 -1.55 -11.57
CA GLU A 36 -11.46 -0.50 -12.56
C GLU A 36 -10.41 -0.54 -13.68
N ILE A 37 -9.13 -0.62 -13.33
CA ILE A 37 -8.04 -0.71 -14.31
C ILE A 37 -8.09 -2.04 -15.07
N SER A 38 -8.36 -3.17 -14.41
CA SER A 38 -8.54 -4.45 -15.09
C SER A 38 -9.66 -4.39 -16.12
N ASP A 39 -10.78 -3.76 -15.79
CA ASP A 39 -11.91 -3.60 -16.71
C ASP A 39 -11.55 -2.71 -17.92
N VAL A 40 -10.80 -1.63 -17.72
CA VAL A 40 -10.28 -0.78 -18.80
C VAL A 40 -9.37 -1.57 -19.73
N LEU A 41 -8.44 -2.34 -19.18
CA LEU A 41 -7.52 -3.17 -19.96
C LEU A 41 -8.25 -4.28 -20.72
N SER A 42 -9.25 -4.92 -20.11
CA SER A 42 -10.09 -5.94 -20.76
C SER A 42 -10.86 -5.35 -21.95
N LYS A 43 -11.43 -4.16 -21.80
CA LYS A 43 -12.09 -3.44 -22.90
C LYS A 43 -11.14 -3.07 -24.03
N ALA A 44 -9.85 -2.90 -23.74
CA ALA A 44 -8.81 -2.69 -24.73
C ALA A 44 -8.30 -4.01 -25.37
N GLY A 45 -8.93 -5.15 -25.08
CA GLY A 45 -8.61 -6.46 -25.65
C GLY A 45 -7.42 -7.17 -25.00
N LEU A 46 -7.00 -6.74 -23.79
CA LEU A 46 -5.91 -7.38 -23.07
C LEU A 46 -6.44 -8.47 -22.15
N SER A 47 -5.70 -9.60 -22.05
CA SER A 47 -6.01 -10.67 -21.10
C SER A 47 -5.58 -10.27 -19.68
N THR A 48 -6.54 -9.94 -18.84
CA THR A 48 -6.26 -9.35 -17.53
C THR A 48 -7.18 -9.84 -16.42
N THR A 49 -6.68 -9.80 -15.18
CA THR A 49 -7.44 -10.01 -13.96
C THR A 49 -6.98 -9.05 -12.87
N PHE A 50 -7.69 -9.03 -11.74
CA PHE A 50 -7.30 -8.19 -10.61
C PHE A 50 -7.14 -8.98 -9.32
N TYR A 51 -6.32 -8.44 -8.39
CA TYR A 51 -5.97 -9.10 -7.13
C TYR A 51 -5.82 -8.10 -5.99
N HIS A 52 -6.47 -8.37 -4.84
CA HIS A 52 -6.27 -7.64 -3.60
C HIS A 52 -6.65 -8.51 -2.39
N ALA A 53 -6.18 -8.16 -1.20
CA ALA A 53 -6.40 -8.91 0.03
C ALA A 53 -7.88 -9.06 0.43
N GLY A 54 -8.77 -8.17 -0.02
CA GLY A 54 -10.21 -8.24 0.25
C GLY A 54 -10.98 -9.27 -0.59
N LEU A 55 -10.33 -9.98 -1.52
CA LEU A 55 -10.97 -11.08 -2.26
C LEU A 55 -10.97 -12.36 -1.41
N PRO A 56 -12.00 -13.24 -1.57
CA PRO A 56 -12.00 -14.56 -0.98
C PRO A 56 -10.73 -15.36 -1.34
N SER A 57 -10.25 -16.19 -0.42
CA SER A 57 -8.99 -16.93 -0.59
C SER A 57 -8.98 -17.80 -1.86
N GLU A 58 -10.09 -18.46 -2.14
CA GLU A 58 -10.25 -19.32 -3.34
C GLU A 58 -10.12 -18.51 -4.64
N VAL A 59 -10.74 -17.32 -4.68
CA VAL A 59 -10.67 -16.41 -5.84
C VAL A 59 -9.24 -15.90 -6.03
N ARG A 60 -8.56 -15.55 -4.94
CA ARG A 60 -7.15 -15.12 -4.98
C ARG A 60 -6.26 -16.22 -5.55
N SER A 61 -6.42 -17.46 -5.04
CA SER A 61 -5.64 -18.62 -5.47
C SER A 61 -5.89 -18.96 -6.94
N SER A 62 -7.16 -18.93 -7.39
CA SER A 62 -7.51 -19.19 -8.80
C SER A 62 -6.88 -18.16 -9.73
N ARG A 63 -7.05 -16.85 -9.45
CA ARG A 63 -6.50 -15.77 -10.28
C ARG A 63 -4.98 -15.79 -10.35
N GLN A 64 -4.34 -16.04 -9.21
CA GLN A 64 -2.89 -16.18 -9.14
C GLN A 64 -2.42 -17.37 -9.97
N LYS A 65 -3.09 -18.53 -9.86
CA LYS A 65 -2.78 -19.74 -10.63
C LYS A 65 -2.92 -19.50 -12.13
N ASP A 66 -4.04 -18.90 -12.58
CA ASP A 66 -4.28 -18.63 -13.99
C ASP A 66 -3.23 -17.69 -14.57
N TRP A 67 -2.77 -16.68 -13.78
CA TRP A 67 -1.68 -15.80 -14.21
C TRP A 67 -0.32 -16.54 -14.21
N ILE A 68 -0.02 -17.39 -13.22
CA ILE A 68 1.24 -18.16 -13.20
C ILE A 68 1.29 -19.13 -14.40
N GLU A 69 0.19 -19.79 -14.71
CA GLU A 69 0.08 -20.72 -15.84
C GLU A 69 0.03 -20.03 -17.22
N GLY A 70 0.02 -18.70 -17.25
CA GLY A 70 -0.01 -17.92 -18.50
C GLY A 70 -1.36 -17.94 -19.23
N LYS A 71 -2.45 -18.30 -18.55
CA LYS A 71 -3.82 -18.14 -19.06
C LYS A 71 -4.26 -16.69 -19.07
N ILE A 72 -3.68 -15.89 -18.18
CA ILE A 72 -3.86 -14.45 -18.02
C ILE A 72 -2.50 -13.79 -18.15
N ASP A 73 -2.40 -12.77 -18.99
CA ASP A 73 -1.13 -12.07 -19.24
C ASP A 73 -0.85 -10.99 -18.20
N CYS A 74 -1.88 -10.27 -17.77
CA CYS A 74 -1.73 -9.12 -16.87
C CYS A 74 -2.53 -9.31 -15.58
N ILE A 75 -1.91 -9.02 -14.44
CA ILE A 75 -2.58 -8.94 -13.16
C ILE A 75 -2.49 -7.51 -12.60
N VAL A 76 -3.64 -6.91 -12.32
CA VAL A 76 -3.73 -5.59 -11.67
C VAL A 76 -3.91 -5.83 -10.17
N ALA A 77 -3.00 -5.34 -9.36
CA ALA A 77 -2.97 -5.72 -7.95
C ALA A 77 -2.61 -4.57 -7.00
N THR A 78 -2.97 -4.73 -5.74
CA THR A 78 -2.36 -3.97 -4.64
C THR A 78 -1.06 -4.65 -4.20
N ASN A 79 -0.31 -4.01 -3.29
CA ASN A 79 0.89 -4.57 -2.64
C ASN A 79 0.67 -5.94 -1.97
N ALA A 80 -0.59 -6.34 -1.73
CA ALA A 80 -0.92 -7.68 -1.23
C ALA A 80 -0.55 -8.81 -2.22
N PHE A 81 -0.34 -8.48 -3.51
CA PHE A 81 0.12 -9.42 -4.51
C PHE A 81 1.64 -9.41 -4.58
N GLY A 82 2.23 -10.47 -4.13
CA GLY A 82 3.68 -10.54 -4.28
C GLY A 82 4.38 -11.46 -3.30
N MET A 83 4.05 -11.50 -2.02
CA MET A 83 4.71 -12.42 -1.08
C MET A 83 4.52 -13.87 -1.54
N GLY A 84 5.64 -14.59 -1.71
CA GLY A 84 5.61 -16.00 -2.13
C GLY A 84 5.33 -16.24 -3.62
N ILE A 85 5.24 -15.21 -4.45
CA ILE A 85 5.07 -15.36 -5.90
C ILE A 85 6.43 -15.48 -6.56
N ASP A 86 6.67 -16.61 -7.20
CA ASP A 86 7.84 -16.86 -8.02
C ASP A 86 7.42 -17.21 -9.44
N LYS A 87 7.36 -16.18 -10.30
CA LYS A 87 7.17 -16.28 -11.75
C LYS A 87 8.35 -15.61 -12.43
N PRO A 88 9.26 -16.38 -13.04
CA PRO A 88 10.52 -15.84 -13.55
C PRO A 88 10.35 -14.98 -14.80
N ASP A 89 9.33 -15.22 -15.60
CA ASP A 89 9.10 -14.65 -16.92
C ASP A 89 8.22 -13.39 -16.94
N VAL A 90 8.19 -12.63 -15.85
CA VAL A 90 7.51 -11.32 -15.83
C VAL A 90 8.27 -10.34 -16.69
N ARG A 91 7.62 -9.82 -17.75
CA ARG A 91 8.24 -8.90 -18.71
C ARG A 91 8.04 -7.43 -18.38
N LEU A 92 6.95 -7.10 -17.66
CA LEU A 92 6.65 -5.71 -17.36
C LEU A 92 6.03 -5.58 -15.97
N VAL A 93 6.56 -4.68 -15.16
CA VAL A 93 5.94 -4.22 -13.90
C VAL A 93 5.67 -2.73 -14.02
N VAL A 94 4.42 -2.32 -13.82
CA VAL A 94 4.03 -0.90 -13.87
C VAL A 94 3.36 -0.48 -12.58
N HIS A 95 3.79 0.64 -12.04
CA HIS A 95 3.14 1.32 -10.91
C HIS A 95 2.31 2.49 -11.46
N LEU A 96 1.00 2.46 -11.27
CA LEU A 96 0.09 3.56 -11.60
C LEU A 96 -0.09 4.54 -10.44
N ASP A 97 0.24 4.12 -9.24
CA ASP A 97 0.30 4.95 -8.05
C ASP A 97 1.71 4.87 -7.47
N LEU A 98 2.20 5.95 -6.89
CA LEU A 98 3.53 5.98 -6.28
C LEU A 98 3.57 4.98 -5.10
N PRO A 99 4.57 4.11 -5.02
CA PRO A 99 4.73 3.20 -3.89
C PRO A 99 4.98 3.98 -2.59
N ASP A 100 4.61 3.40 -1.46
CA ASP A 100 4.71 4.08 -0.16
C ASP A 100 6.15 4.29 0.29
N THR A 101 7.04 3.37 -0.07
CA THR A 101 8.48 3.44 0.22
C THR A 101 9.31 2.96 -0.97
N ILE A 102 10.58 3.32 -0.97
CA ILE A 102 11.51 2.89 -2.02
C ILE A 102 11.80 1.38 -1.93
N GLU A 103 11.77 0.81 -0.73
CA GLU A 103 11.93 -0.62 -0.47
C GLU A 103 10.76 -1.41 -1.06
N ALA A 104 9.53 -0.93 -0.87
CA ALA A 104 8.33 -1.51 -1.48
C ALA A 104 8.45 -1.49 -3.00
N TYR A 105 8.88 -0.36 -3.57
CA TYR A 105 9.15 -0.28 -5.00
C TYR A 105 10.12 -1.33 -5.49
N TYR A 106 11.27 -1.48 -4.82
CA TYR A 106 12.28 -2.46 -5.23
C TYR A 106 11.77 -3.90 -5.11
N GLN A 107 11.01 -4.22 -4.07
CA GLN A 107 10.41 -5.55 -3.90
C GLN A 107 9.40 -5.87 -5.00
N GLU A 108 8.61 -4.89 -5.43
CA GLU A 108 7.59 -5.03 -6.46
C GLU A 108 8.22 -5.01 -7.87
N ALA A 109 9.06 -4.05 -8.17
CA ALA A 109 9.76 -3.91 -9.44
C ALA A 109 10.76 -5.07 -9.69
N GLY A 110 11.38 -5.61 -8.63
CA GLY A 110 12.29 -6.75 -8.68
C GLY A 110 11.64 -8.09 -9.04
N ARG A 111 10.33 -8.10 -9.34
CA ARG A 111 9.64 -9.26 -9.92
C ARG A 111 9.88 -9.38 -11.41
N ALA A 112 10.28 -8.28 -12.07
CA ALA A 112 10.54 -8.28 -13.49
C ALA A 112 11.87 -8.95 -13.82
N GLY A 113 11.86 -9.91 -14.74
CA GLY A 113 13.06 -10.49 -15.34
C GLY A 113 13.89 -11.39 -14.43
N ARG A 114 13.29 -12.15 -13.54
CA ARG A 114 14.01 -13.11 -12.69
C ARG A 114 14.68 -14.24 -13.47
N ASP A 115 14.28 -14.44 -14.72
CA ASP A 115 14.91 -15.37 -15.68
C ASP A 115 16.08 -14.74 -16.43
N GLU A 116 16.59 -13.59 -15.96
CA GLU A 116 17.71 -12.84 -16.55
C GLU A 116 17.44 -12.31 -17.96
N LYS A 117 16.22 -12.45 -18.48
CA LYS A 117 15.84 -11.90 -19.78
C LYS A 117 15.37 -10.45 -19.62
N LYS A 118 15.41 -9.74 -20.74
CA LYS A 118 14.99 -8.33 -20.79
C LYS A 118 13.58 -8.15 -20.27
N ALA A 119 13.44 -7.31 -19.26
CA ALA A 119 12.19 -6.93 -18.64
C ALA A 119 12.22 -5.44 -18.27
N TYR A 120 11.07 -4.89 -17.98
CA TYR A 120 10.92 -3.46 -17.70
C TYR A 120 10.16 -3.25 -16.40
N ALA A 121 10.57 -2.23 -15.66
CA ALA A 121 9.81 -1.71 -14.54
C ALA A 121 9.61 -0.20 -14.73
N ALA A 122 8.37 0.26 -14.60
CA ALA A 122 8.04 1.67 -14.81
C ALA A 122 7.10 2.18 -13.70
N ILE A 123 7.28 3.45 -13.33
CA ILE A 123 6.33 4.24 -12.57
C ILE A 123 5.70 5.24 -13.54
N LEU A 124 4.37 5.27 -13.61
CA LEU A 124 3.61 6.31 -14.29
C LEU A 124 3.03 7.24 -13.23
N TYR A 125 3.39 8.52 -13.28
CA TYR A 125 2.92 9.50 -12.31
C TYR A 125 2.40 10.77 -12.97
N GLU A 126 1.51 11.44 -12.29
CA GLU A 126 1.04 12.79 -12.59
C GLU A 126 1.29 13.73 -11.40
N GLU A 127 1.11 15.02 -11.58
CA GLU A 127 1.35 16.00 -10.54
C GLU A 127 0.52 15.77 -9.27
N LYS A 128 -0.71 15.30 -9.45
CA LYS A 128 -1.60 14.94 -8.34
C LYS A 128 -1.01 13.84 -7.44
N ASP A 129 -0.34 12.84 -8.02
CA ASP A 129 0.26 11.76 -7.22
C ASP A 129 1.33 12.29 -6.26
N ILE A 130 2.11 13.28 -6.71
CA ILE A 130 3.13 13.93 -5.87
C ILE A 130 2.46 14.73 -4.77
N LEU A 131 1.41 15.51 -5.10
CA LEU A 131 0.67 16.28 -4.11
C LEU A 131 0.02 15.38 -3.05
N ASP A 132 -0.61 14.29 -3.47
CA ASP A 132 -1.25 13.33 -2.58
C ASP A 132 -0.22 12.64 -1.67
N LEU A 133 0.94 12.26 -2.22
CA LEU A 133 2.03 11.65 -1.46
C LEU A 133 2.62 12.65 -0.45
N THR A 134 2.84 13.90 -0.86
CA THR A 134 3.34 14.96 0.03
C THR A 134 2.36 15.23 1.16
N ALA A 135 1.07 15.36 0.85
CA ALA A 135 0.04 15.55 1.86
C ALA A 135 -0.08 14.37 2.83
N GLN A 136 0.13 13.15 2.36
CA GLN A 136 0.18 11.95 3.21
C GLN A 136 1.42 11.97 4.11
N TRP A 137 2.57 12.33 3.55
CA TRP A 137 3.82 12.44 4.28
C TRP A 137 3.74 13.50 5.38
N GLU A 138 3.24 14.69 5.07
CA GLU A 138 3.04 15.76 6.07
C GLU A 138 2.14 15.32 7.23
N LYS A 139 1.07 14.56 6.95
CA LYS A 139 0.18 14.01 7.98
C LYS A 139 0.85 12.97 8.87
N SER A 140 1.90 12.31 8.40
CA SER A 140 2.66 11.33 9.19
C SER A 140 3.62 11.97 10.20
N PHE A 141 3.80 13.30 10.15
CA PHE A 141 4.60 14.06 11.10
C PHE A 141 3.68 14.95 11.96
N PRO A 142 3.17 14.44 13.07
CA PRO A 142 2.33 15.22 13.96
C PRO A 142 3.14 16.37 14.59
N THR A 143 2.50 17.51 14.76
CA THR A 143 3.14 18.64 15.47
C THR A 143 3.40 18.29 16.94
N ALA A 144 4.36 18.96 17.57
CA ALA A 144 4.65 18.79 19.00
C ALA A 144 3.40 19.01 19.86
N GLU A 145 2.51 19.93 19.45
CA GLU A 145 1.24 20.16 20.13
C GLU A 145 0.31 18.94 20.06
N ILE A 146 0.19 18.31 18.90
CA ILE A 146 -0.63 17.09 18.74
C ILE A 146 -0.03 15.93 19.54
N ILE A 147 1.29 15.77 19.51
CA ILE A 147 1.96 14.74 20.32
C ILE A 147 1.66 14.93 21.80
N LYS A 148 1.82 16.17 22.31
CA LYS A 148 1.51 16.49 23.71
C LYS A 148 0.04 16.27 24.06
N ARG A 149 -0.89 16.74 23.25
CA ARG A 149 -2.32 16.53 23.43
C ARG A 149 -2.68 15.04 23.41
N THR A 150 -2.06 14.27 22.54
CA THR A 150 -2.28 12.81 22.46
C THR A 150 -1.79 12.13 23.74
N TYR A 151 -0.59 12.49 24.23
CA TYR A 151 -0.05 11.95 25.47
C TYR A 151 -0.96 12.24 26.67
N GLN A 152 -1.40 13.49 26.81
CA GLN A 152 -2.35 13.90 27.84
C GLN A 152 -3.70 13.18 27.73
N ALA A 153 -4.20 13.02 26.51
CA ALA A 153 -5.45 12.30 26.28
C ALA A 153 -5.32 10.81 26.66
N VAL A 154 -4.19 10.16 26.35
CA VAL A 154 -3.92 8.77 26.77
C VAL A 154 -3.90 8.66 28.29
N SER A 155 -3.17 9.53 28.99
CA SER A 155 -3.10 9.55 30.46
C SER A 155 -4.48 9.73 31.09
N ASN A 156 -5.28 10.67 30.57
CA ASN A 156 -6.65 10.90 31.05
C ASN A 156 -7.60 9.74 30.72
N TYR A 157 -7.46 9.14 29.56
CA TYR A 157 -8.28 8.00 29.13
C TYR A 157 -8.05 6.78 30.04
N LEU A 158 -6.81 6.51 30.36
CA LEU A 158 -6.39 5.41 31.22
C LEU A 158 -6.47 5.75 32.74
N GLN A 159 -6.79 7.01 33.08
CA GLN A 159 -6.82 7.52 34.46
C GLN A 159 -5.45 7.34 35.17
N VAL A 160 -4.37 7.54 34.47
CA VAL A 160 -2.99 7.44 34.93
C VAL A 160 -2.38 8.84 34.95
N ALA A 161 -1.64 9.18 36.00
CA ALA A 161 -0.92 10.46 36.04
C ALA A 161 0.19 10.48 34.96
N GLU A 162 0.41 11.64 34.35
CA GLU A 162 1.49 11.80 33.36
C GLU A 162 2.84 11.41 34.00
N GLY A 163 3.63 10.60 33.27
CA GLY A 163 4.91 10.10 33.75
C GLY A 163 4.84 8.95 34.77
N SER A 164 3.65 8.37 34.97
CA SER A 164 3.47 7.18 35.81
C SER A 164 2.91 6.01 35.01
N GLY A 165 2.74 4.83 35.64
CA GLY A 165 2.23 3.63 34.95
C GLY A 165 3.31 2.81 34.26
N GLU A 166 4.59 3.03 34.61
CA GLU A 166 5.70 2.24 34.09
C GLU A 166 5.47 0.75 34.36
N LEU A 167 5.73 -0.09 33.34
CA LEU A 167 5.51 -1.55 33.36
C LEU A 167 4.07 -2.01 33.57
N GLN A 168 3.08 -1.13 33.42
CA GLN A 168 1.66 -1.49 33.47
C GLN A 168 1.09 -1.59 32.05
N SER A 169 0.20 -2.56 31.84
CA SER A 169 -0.51 -2.76 30.57
C SER A 169 -1.98 -2.44 30.75
N TYR A 170 -2.56 -1.78 29.75
CA TYR A 170 -3.94 -1.34 29.75
C TYR A 170 -4.61 -1.75 28.42
N ASP A 171 -5.88 -2.12 28.50
CA ASP A 171 -6.70 -2.24 27.30
C ASP A 171 -7.00 -0.84 26.76
N PHE A 172 -6.76 -0.66 25.46
CA PHE A 172 -6.76 0.64 24.83
C PHE A 172 -7.41 0.63 23.45
N ASP A 173 -8.51 1.37 23.32
CA ASP A 173 -9.14 1.66 22.01
C ASP A 173 -8.80 3.09 21.59
N TRP A 174 -7.84 3.21 20.68
CA TRP A 174 -7.39 4.49 20.15
C TRP A 174 -8.45 5.26 19.34
N MET A 175 -9.42 4.54 18.72
CA MET A 175 -10.52 5.18 18.00
C MET A 175 -11.54 5.80 18.99
N ASP A 176 -11.80 5.13 20.11
CA ASP A 176 -12.62 5.70 21.19
C ASP A 176 -11.92 6.89 21.85
N LEU A 177 -10.61 6.80 22.08
CA LEU A 177 -9.79 7.94 22.52
C LEU A 177 -9.96 9.15 21.59
N CYS A 178 -9.81 8.95 20.27
CA CYS A 178 -9.94 10.04 19.30
C CYS A 178 -11.31 10.72 19.39
N LYS A 179 -12.38 9.95 19.55
CA LYS A 179 -13.74 10.47 19.69
C LYS A 179 -13.93 11.27 20.98
N ARG A 180 -13.49 10.72 22.13
CA ARG A 180 -13.67 11.36 23.45
C ARG A 180 -12.91 12.66 23.58
N PHE A 181 -11.70 12.73 23.04
CA PHE A 181 -10.83 13.90 23.17
C PHE A 181 -10.78 14.79 21.93
N ASN A 182 -11.67 14.53 20.94
CA ASN A 182 -11.74 15.27 19.68
C ASN A 182 -10.37 15.42 19.01
N LEU A 183 -9.67 14.29 18.85
CA LEU A 183 -8.37 14.21 18.23
C LEU A 183 -8.49 13.72 16.77
N PRO A 184 -7.70 14.25 15.81
CA PRO A 184 -7.71 13.78 14.44
C PRO A 184 -7.05 12.38 14.35
N SER A 185 -7.82 11.36 13.98
CA SER A 185 -7.40 9.95 14.07
C SER A 185 -6.07 9.66 13.37
N SER A 186 -5.85 10.18 12.14
CA SER A 186 -4.59 9.93 11.42
C SER A 186 -3.37 10.50 12.15
N GLN A 187 -3.44 11.73 12.62
CA GLN A 187 -2.33 12.38 13.33
C GLN A 187 -2.11 11.77 14.72
N THR A 188 -3.20 11.36 15.39
CA THR A 188 -3.12 10.67 16.68
C THR A 188 -2.39 9.32 16.56
N TYR A 189 -2.65 8.56 15.50
CA TYR A 189 -1.92 7.32 15.26
C TYR A 189 -0.40 7.56 15.14
N PHE A 190 0.01 8.54 14.34
CA PHE A 190 1.42 8.87 14.20
C PHE A 190 2.01 9.50 15.48
N ALA A 191 1.23 10.26 16.24
CA ALA A 191 1.66 10.77 17.54
C ALA A 191 1.91 9.62 18.54
N LEU A 192 1.04 8.60 18.58
CA LEU A 192 1.27 7.39 19.37
C LEU A 192 2.53 6.65 18.96
N LYS A 193 2.78 6.51 17.64
CA LYS A 193 4.02 5.90 17.13
C LYS A 193 5.26 6.73 17.49
N THR A 194 5.16 8.05 17.50
CA THR A 194 6.25 8.92 17.96
C THR A 194 6.51 8.73 19.45
N LEU A 195 5.46 8.69 20.28
CA LEU A 195 5.59 8.44 21.71
C LEU A 195 6.19 7.04 22.01
N GLU A 196 5.87 6.05 21.19
CA GLU A 196 6.48 4.71 21.27
C GLU A 196 7.97 4.74 20.91
N ALA A 197 8.35 5.45 19.85
CA ALA A 197 9.74 5.59 19.44
C ALA A 197 10.60 6.33 20.49
N GLU A 198 9.99 7.29 21.21
CA GLU A 198 10.61 8.00 22.33
C GLU A 198 10.58 7.21 23.65
N GLY A 199 10.00 6.00 23.66
CA GLY A 199 9.94 5.12 24.83
C GLY A 199 8.96 5.56 25.92
N LEU A 200 8.04 6.50 25.62
CA LEU A 200 7.04 6.99 26.57
C LEU A 200 5.81 6.07 26.69
N VAL A 201 5.55 5.28 25.67
CA VAL A 201 4.51 4.25 25.62
C VAL A 201 5.04 3.02 24.86
N LEU A 202 4.44 1.86 25.09
CA LEU A 202 4.66 0.66 24.29
C LEU A 202 3.32 0.22 23.74
N LEU A 203 3.17 0.19 22.40
CA LEU A 203 1.95 -0.21 21.72
C LEU A 203 2.00 -1.71 21.41
N ASN A 204 1.27 -2.51 22.14
CA ASN A 204 1.01 -3.90 21.77
C ASN A 204 -0.15 -3.91 20.78
N GLU A 205 0.15 -3.92 19.47
CA GLU A 205 -0.86 -4.14 18.45
C GLU A 205 -1.35 -5.58 18.59
N ALA A 206 -2.54 -5.76 19.13
CA ALA A 206 -3.21 -7.05 19.06
C ALA A 206 -3.37 -7.37 17.58
N PHE A 207 -2.68 -8.39 17.09
CA PHE A 207 -2.92 -8.96 15.77
C PHE A 207 -4.36 -9.45 15.75
N GLN A 208 -5.29 -8.60 15.32
CA GLN A 208 -6.57 -9.05 14.82
C GLN A 208 -6.26 -9.76 13.50
N ASN A 209 -5.99 -11.05 13.60
CA ASN A 209 -6.12 -11.91 12.44
C ASN A 209 -7.59 -11.86 12.02
N PRO A 210 -7.90 -11.44 10.79
CA PRO A 210 -9.24 -11.55 10.26
C PRO A 210 -9.59 -13.00 9.99
#